data_3e7aa7b0d617de12cf8dee20d78ceb15
#
_entry.id   3e7aa7b0d617de12cf8dee20d78ceb15
#
_cell.length_a   1.000
_cell.length_b   1.000
_cell.length_c   1.000
_cell.angle_alpha   90.00
_cell.angle_beta   90.00
_cell.angle_gamma   90.00
#
_symmetry.space_group_name_H-M   'P 1'
#
loop_
_entity.id
_entity.type
_entity.pdbx_description
1 polymer ?
#
loop_
_entity_poly.entity_id
_entity_poly.type
_entity_poly.pdbx_seq_one_letter_code
_entity_poly.pdbx_strand_id
1 'polypeptide(L)'
;MIPQEVESPIKRGKLRHYLGREFYILKRKLRWLFGSEHYARIRSGVETSHLLFEHQSTLLRRLKDVDMELQYNKITNLRLAVAKLDGVVIRPGETFSIWRLVGRPSARKGYLEGMVLHNGKVQRGIGGGLCQLGNLLYWITLHSPLSVQERWRHSFDVFPDVQRTIPFACGATLSYNYIDLVVRNNTEHTFSLHLWLDEEFLHGTLSCDVPLPWEYEVFETDACIRQQWWGGYTRHNKIWRKVRHKATKEERTELIAENHAIMTVSYTHLRAHET
;
A
#
# COMPACT_ATOMS: atom_id res chain seq x y z
N MET A 1 16.96 -5.83 16.58
CA MET A 1 17.67 -7.05 16.14
C MET A 1 16.78 -7.73 15.12
N ILE A 2 17.26 -8.01 13.91
CA ILE A 2 16.46 -8.71 12.88
C ILE A 2 16.22 -10.14 13.38
N PRO A 3 14.97 -10.64 13.42
CA PRO A 3 14.70 -12.01 13.80
C PRO A 3 15.53 -12.98 12.94
N GLN A 4 16.24 -13.89 13.56
CA GLN A 4 17.05 -14.88 12.83
C GLN A 4 16.15 -15.89 12.10
N GLU A 5 14.95 -16.12 12.61
CA GLU A 5 13.99 -17.09 12.09
C GLU A 5 12.67 -16.39 11.74
N VAL A 6 12.12 -16.73 10.58
CA VAL A 6 10.79 -16.31 10.15
C VAL A 6 9.89 -17.54 10.19
N GLU A 7 8.90 -17.53 11.07
CA GLU A 7 7.94 -18.61 11.19
C GLU A 7 7.10 -18.77 9.91
N SER A 8 6.86 -20.01 9.52
CA SER A 8 5.95 -20.30 8.43
C SER A 8 4.51 -19.98 8.81
N PRO A 9 3.69 -19.44 7.89
CA PRO A 9 2.30 -19.11 8.18
C PRO A 9 1.49 -20.36 8.59
N ILE A 10 0.70 -20.25 9.66
CA ILE A 10 -0.18 -21.31 10.14
C ILE A 10 -1.26 -21.59 9.10
N LYS A 11 -1.30 -22.80 8.55
CA LYS A 11 -2.34 -23.24 7.62
C LYS A 11 -3.66 -23.42 8.38
N ARG A 12 -4.67 -22.64 8.04
CA ARG A 12 -6.02 -22.74 8.61
C ARG A 12 -6.98 -23.38 7.60
N GLY A 13 -7.98 -24.12 8.09
CA GLY A 13 -9.04 -24.70 7.24
C GLY A 13 -9.86 -23.61 6.52
N LYS A 14 -10.40 -23.93 5.34
CA LYS A 14 -11.14 -22.98 4.47
C LYS A 14 -12.32 -22.32 5.21
N LEU A 15 -13.10 -23.09 5.97
CA LEU A 15 -14.24 -22.57 6.74
C LEU A 15 -13.79 -21.58 7.82
N ARG A 16 -12.74 -21.90 8.59
CA ARG A 16 -12.20 -21.01 9.63
C ARG A 16 -11.65 -19.72 9.02
N HIS A 17 -11.02 -19.81 7.84
CA HIS A 17 -10.54 -18.63 7.12
C HIS A 17 -11.70 -17.74 6.66
N TYR A 18 -12.77 -18.33 6.10
CA TYR A 18 -13.97 -17.62 5.67
C TYR A 18 -14.65 -16.91 6.84
N LEU A 19 -14.98 -17.65 7.91
CA LEU A 19 -15.64 -17.10 9.09
C LEU A 19 -14.82 -16.01 9.78
N GLY A 20 -13.49 -16.21 9.88
CA GLY A 20 -12.59 -15.21 10.45
C GLY A 20 -12.58 -13.92 9.63
N ARG A 21 -12.55 -14.02 8.30
CA ARG A 21 -12.63 -12.86 7.41
C ARG A 21 -13.94 -12.10 7.58
N GLU A 22 -15.08 -12.77 7.53
CA GLU A 22 -16.39 -12.12 7.66
C GLU A 22 -16.58 -11.51 9.06
N PHE A 23 -16.06 -12.15 10.12
CA PHE A 23 -16.01 -11.56 11.46
C PHE A 23 -15.25 -10.23 11.50
N TYR A 24 -14.06 -10.15 10.94
CA TYR A 24 -13.28 -8.91 10.90
C TYR A 24 -13.93 -7.84 10.00
N ILE A 25 -14.57 -8.24 8.90
CA ILE A 25 -15.37 -7.35 8.06
C ILE A 25 -16.52 -6.73 8.86
N LEU A 26 -17.26 -7.55 9.60
CA LEU A 26 -18.36 -7.08 10.45
C LEU A 26 -17.85 -6.17 11.57
N LYS A 27 -16.80 -6.57 12.29
CA LYS A 27 -16.17 -5.77 13.35
C LYS A 27 -15.78 -4.38 12.84
N ARG A 28 -15.18 -4.28 11.64
CA ARG A 28 -14.80 -2.99 11.05
C ARG A 28 -16.02 -2.15 10.67
N LYS A 29 -17.06 -2.75 10.10
CA LYS A 29 -18.32 -2.05 9.80
C LYS A 29 -18.97 -1.48 11.05
N LEU A 30 -19.01 -2.26 12.15
CA LEU A 30 -19.50 -1.78 13.43
C LEU A 30 -18.67 -0.62 13.97
N ARG A 31 -17.33 -0.68 13.86
CA ARG A 31 -16.46 0.43 14.22
C ARG A 31 -16.75 1.70 13.37
N TRP A 32 -17.06 1.55 12.08
CA TRP A 32 -17.43 2.70 11.24
C TRP A 32 -18.79 3.31 11.60
N LEU A 33 -19.73 2.51 12.15
CA LEU A 33 -21.07 2.97 12.51
C LEU A 33 -21.12 3.56 13.91
N PHE A 34 -20.42 2.96 14.86
CA PHE A 34 -20.51 3.28 16.29
C PHE A 34 -19.24 3.92 16.85
N GLY A 35 -18.17 3.99 16.08
CA GLY A 35 -16.92 4.63 16.50
C GLY A 35 -17.01 6.16 16.45
N SER A 36 -16.21 6.83 17.27
CA SER A 36 -16.09 8.29 17.33
C SER A 36 -15.18 8.88 16.23
N GLU A 37 -14.66 8.08 15.34
CA GLU A 37 -13.73 8.54 14.29
C GLU A 37 -14.45 9.34 13.21
N HIS A 38 -13.91 10.50 12.87
CA HIS A 38 -14.34 11.28 11.72
C HIS A 38 -13.56 10.83 10.49
N TYR A 39 -14.28 10.58 9.39
CA TYR A 39 -13.68 10.04 8.18
C TYR A 39 -13.63 11.07 7.05
N ALA A 40 -12.48 11.07 6.37
CA ALA A 40 -12.25 11.82 5.15
C ALA A 40 -13.25 11.42 4.05
N ARG A 41 -13.59 12.37 3.19
CA ARG A 41 -14.51 12.20 2.06
C ARG A 41 -14.16 13.14 0.92
N ILE A 42 -14.73 12.92 -0.25
CA ILE A 42 -14.63 13.84 -1.38
C ILE A 42 -15.34 15.13 -1.00
N ARG A 43 -14.67 16.27 -1.24
CA ARG A 43 -15.21 17.62 -1.02
C ARG A 43 -14.76 18.52 -2.16
N SER A 44 -15.72 19.27 -2.72
CA SER A 44 -15.44 20.35 -3.67
C SER A 44 -15.18 21.67 -2.96
N GLY A 45 -14.48 22.59 -3.64
CA GLY A 45 -14.24 23.96 -3.14
C GLY A 45 -13.26 24.07 -1.97
N VAL A 46 -12.44 23.06 -1.74
CA VAL A 46 -11.33 23.13 -0.79
C VAL A 46 -10.06 23.44 -1.55
N GLU A 47 -9.47 24.61 -1.28
CA GLU A 47 -8.21 25.02 -1.89
C GLU A 47 -7.05 24.35 -1.15
N THR A 48 -6.29 23.53 -1.86
CA THR A 48 -5.05 22.91 -1.42
C THR A 48 -4.02 23.06 -2.55
N SER A 49 -3.46 24.28 -2.66
CA SER A 49 -2.64 24.69 -3.81
C SER A 49 -1.17 24.28 -3.67
N HIS A 50 -0.74 23.82 -2.51
CA HIS A 50 0.66 23.50 -2.25
C HIS A 50 0.92 22.00 -2.40
N LEU A 51 1.48 21.60 -3.55
CA LEU A 51 1.91 20.22 -3.81
C LEU A 51 2.98 19.82 -2.79
N LEU A 52 2.75 18.71 -2.08
CA LEU A 52 3.70 18.12 -1.15
C LEU A 52 4.50 17.01 -1.81
N PHE A 53 3.81 16.10 -2.47
CA PHE A 53 4.44 14.94 -3.07
C PHE A 53 3.60 14.40 -4.22
N GLU A 54 4.30 13.93 -5.24
CA GLU A 54 3.74 13.28 -6.42
C GLU A 54 4.43 11.94 -6.65
N HIS A 55 3.68 10.94 -7.05
CA HIS A 55 4.22 9.64 -7.44
C HIS A 55 3.38 8.99 -8.52
N GLN A 56 4.04 8.16 -9.34
CA GLN A 56 3.39 7.36 -10.37
C GLN A 56 3.82 5.89 -10.31
N SER A 57 2.96 5.00 -10.74
CA SER A 57 3.19 3.56 -10.75
C SER A 57 2.77 2.95 -12.07
N THR A 58 3.69 2.25 -12.75
CA THR A 58 3.46 1.63 -14.07
C THR A 58 2.28 0.66 -14.04
N LEU A 59 1.33 0.84 -14.95
CA LEU A 59 0.11 0.03 -15.03
C LEU A 59 0.39 -1.37 -15.55
N LEU A 60 1.10 -1.50 -16.66
CA LEU A 60 1.35 -2.79 -17.28
C LEU A 60 2.79 -3.24 -16.99
N ARG A 61 2.91 -4.36 -16.30
CA ARG A 61 4.19 -5.04 -16.06
C ARG A 61 4.13 -6.43 -16.67
N ARG A 62 5.11 -6.77 -17.51
CA ARG A 62 5.28 -8.14 -17.97
C ARG A 62 5.87 -8.96 -16.82
N LEU A 63 5.02 -9.65 -16.10
CA LEU A 63 5.41 -10.57 -15.05
C LEU A 63 5.46 -11.98 -15.65
N LYS A 64 6.55 -12.70 -15.39
CA LYS A 64 6.69 -14.10 -15.78
C LYS A 64 5.53 -14.91 -15.18
N ASP A 65 4.90 -15.76 -15.97
CA ASP A 65 3.80 -16.64 -15.57
C ASP A 65 2.49 -15.93 -15.12
N VAL A 66 2.29 -14.66 -15.50
CA VAL A 66 1.04 -13.92 -15.25
C VAL A 66 0.36 -13.61 -16.58
N ASP A 67 -0.90 -14.03 -16.71
CA ASP A 67 -1.76 -13.74 -17.84
C ASP A 67 -1.95 -12.21 -17.99
N MET A 68 -1.65 -11.68 -19.18
CA MET A 68 -1.80 -10.26 -19.48
C MET A 68 -3.25 -9.77 -19.37
N GLU A 69 -4.25 -10.65 -19.56
CA GLU A 69 -5.65 -10.32 -19.31
C GLU A 69 -5.87 -9.79 -17.90
N LEU A 70 -5.23 -10.40 -16.89
CA LEU A 70 -5.34 -9.96 -15.50
C LEU A 70 -4.71 -8.57 -15.27
N GLN A 71 -3.70 -8.20 -16.08
CA GLN A 71 -3.11 -6.86 -16.05
C GLN A 71 -4.05 -5.82 -16.67
N TYR A 72 -4.73 -6.14 -17.78
CA TYR A 72 -5.74 -5.26 -18.37
C TYR A 72 -6.97 -5.09 -17.46
N ASN A 73 -7.47 -6.18 -16.91
CA ASN A 73 -8.58 -6.16 -15.96
C ASN A 73 -8.25 -5.32 -14.69
N LYS A 74 -6.99 -5.35 -14.25
CA LYS A 74 -6.51 -4.51 -13.16
C LYS A 74 -6.71 -3.03 -13.45
N ILE A 75 -6.49 -2.56 -14.69
CA ILE A 75 -6.68 -1.15 -15.07
C ILE A 75 -8.14 -0.74 -14.86
N THR A 76 -9.10 -1.58 -15.27
CA THR A 76 -10.52 -1.36 -15.00
C THR A 76 -10.80 -1.28 -13.50
N ASN A 77 -10.26 -2.20 -12.71
CA ASN A 77 -10.43 -2.20 -11.26
C ASN A 77 -9.85 -0.93 -10.61
N LEU A 78 -8.68 -0.47 -11.07
CA LEU A 78 -8.05 0.76 -10.59
C LEU A 78 -8.89 1.99 -10.94
N ARG A 79 -9.40 2.11 -12.17
CA ARG A 79 -10.27 3.22 -12.58
C ARG A 79 -11.51 3.34 -11.70
N LEU A 80 -12.17 2.21 -11.40
CA LEU A 80 -13.34 2.17 -10.53
C LEU A 80 -13.03 2.58 -9.08
N ALA A 81 -11.86 2.19 -8.57
CA ALA A 81 -11.43 2.56 -7.24
C ALA A 81 -10.99 4.03 -7.16
N VAL A 82 -10.22 4.49 -8.15
CA VAL A 82 -9.75 5.89 -8.26
C VAL A 82 -10.93 6.85 -8.33
N ALA A 83 -11.97 6.56 -9.10
CA ALA A 83 -13.18 7.38 -9.17
C ALA A 83 -13.91 7.55 -7.81
N LYS A 84 -13.56 6.76 -6.78
CA LYS A 84 -14.09 6.86 -5.41
C LYS A 84 -13.14 7.55 -4.44
N LEU A 85 -11.91 7.79 -4.86
CA LEU A 85 -10.84 8.33 -4.00
C LEU A 85 -10.33 9.68 -4.48
N ASP A 86 -10.44 9.96 -5.77
CA ASP A 86 -10.02 11.23 -6.34
C ASP A 86 -10.82 12.38 -5.75
N GLY A 87 -10.13 13.46 -5.36
CA GLY A 87 -10.73 14.63 -4.69
C GLY A 87 -11.06 14.42 -3.21
N VAL A 88 -10.54 13.37 -2.56
CA VAL A 88 -10.71 13.18 -1.13
C VAL A 88 -9.92 14.23 -0.37
N VAL A 89 -10.60 14.90 0.55
CA VAL A 89 -10.03 15.90 1.46
C VAL A 89 -9.94 15.32 2.86
N ILE A 90 -8.77 15.45 3.47
CA ILE A 90 -8.44 14.95 4.82
C ILE A 90 -8.21 16.16 5.73
N ARG A 91 -9.25 16.56 6.48
CA ARG A 91 -9.18 17.70 7.41
C ARG A 91 -8.46 17.31 8.72
N PRO A 92 -8.08 18.29 9.57
CA PRO A 92 -7.58 18.02 10.91
C PRO A 92 -8.44 17.02 11.68
N GLY A 93 -7.81 16.01 12.27
CA GLY A 93 -8.47 14.95 13.03
C GLY A 93 -9.21 13.90 12.20
N GLU A 94 -9.30 14.02 10.87
CA GLU A 94 -9.97 13.03 10.04
C GLU A 94 -9.08 11.84 9.69
N THR A 95 -9.73 10.70 9.47
CA THR A 95 -9.13 9.42 9.11
C THR A 95 -9.51 9.04 7.68
N PHE A 96 -8.53 8.80 6.83
CA PHE A 96 -8.70 8.23 5.50
C PHE A 96 -8.67 6.70 5.59
N SER A 97 -9.58 6.02 4.90
CA SER A 97 -9.64 4.55 4.78
C SER A 97 -10.03 4.20 3.35
N ILE A 98 -9.21 3.41 2.67
CA ILE A 98 -9.49 3.02 1.28
C ILE A 98 -10.83 2.29 1.19
N TRP A 99 -11.05 1.27 2.03
CA TRP A 99 -12.26 0.46 1.92
C TRP A 99 -13.54 1.15 2.37
N ARG A 100 -13.44 2.17 3.21
CA ARG A 100 -14.62 2.97 3.56
C ARG A 100 -15.15 3.77 2.38
N LEU A 101 -14.26 4.24 1.53
CA LEU A 101 -14.59 5.05 0.34
C LEU A 101 -14.93 4.17 -0.88
N VAL A 102 -14.06 3.23 -1.20
CA VAL A 102 -14.19 2.32 -2.37
C VAL A 102 -15.35 1.33 -2.17
N GLY A 103 -15.52 0.84 -0.95
CA GLY A 103 -16.48 -0.21 -0.63
C GLY A 103 -16.04 -1.58 -1.16
N ARG A 104 -16.93 -2.58 -1.07
CA ARG A 104 -16.63 -3.96 -1.50
C ARG A 104 -16.58 -4.06 -3.03
N PRO A 105 -15.45 -4.47 -3.62
CA PRO A 105 -15.38 -4.81 -5.04
C PRO A 105 -16.31 -6.00 -5.34
N SER A 106 -17.06 -5.90 -6.41
CA SER A 106 -17.93 -6.97 -6.88
C SER A 106 -18.18 -6.87 -8.39
N ALA A 107 -18.50 -7.98 -9.06
CA ALA A 107 -18.83 -7.99 -10.49
C ALA A 107 -20.02 -7.07 -10.80
N ARG A 108 -21.01 -6.97 -9.89
CA ARG A 108 -22.17 -6.07 -10.05
C ARG A 108 -21.78 -4.58 -10.11
N LYS A 109 -20.62 -4.21 -9.57
CA LYS A 109 -20.07 -2.85 -9.61
C LYS A 109 -19.06 -2.65 -10.76
N GLY A 110 -18.96 -3.63 -11.67
CA GLY A 110 -18.07 -3.58 -12.82
C GLY A 110 -16.62 -4.04 -12.52
N TYR A 111 -16.30 -4.50 -11.29
CA TYR A 111 -14.97 -5.04 -11.02
C TYR A 111 -14.77 -6.39 -11.70
N LEU A 112 -13.63 -6.54 -12.34
CA LEU A 112 -13.21 -7.73 -13.07
C LEU A 112 -12.29 -8.61 -12.25
N GLU A 113 -12.09 -9.84 -12.70
CA GLU A 113 -11.05 -10.71 -12.14
C GLU A 113 -9.66 -10.16 -12.48
N GLY A 114 -8.87 -9.96 -11.48
CA GLY A 114 -7.48 -9.55 -11.57
C GLY A 114 -6.59 -10.43 -10.69
N MET A 115 -5.31 -10.11 -10.65
CA MET A 115 -4.34 -10.84 -9.86
C MET A 115 -4.50 -10.54 -8.37
N VAL A 116 -4.66 -11.60 -7.55
CA VAL A 116 -4.59 -11.55 -6.10
C VAL A 116 -3.49 -12.49 -5.59
N LEU A 117 -2.82 -12.10 -4.50
CA LEU A 117 -1.82 -12.95 -3.85
C LEU A 117 -2.44 -13.66 -2.65
N HIS A 118 -2.38 -14.98 -2.65
CA HIS A 118 -2.84 -15.80 -1.53
C HIS A 118 -1.77 -16.84 -1.17
N ASN A 119 -1.26 -16.77 0.08
CA ASN A 119 -0.21 -17.66 0.58
C ASN A 119 1.01 -17.78 -0.37
N GLY A 120 1.48 -16.65 -0.91
CA GLY A 120 2.64 -16.62 -1.81
C GLY A 120 2.36 -17.12 -3.24
N LYS A 121 1.10 -17.38 -3.59
CA LYS A 121 0.70 -17.82 -4.95
C LYS A 121 -0.19 -16.77 -5.61
N VAL A 122 -0.02 -16.64 -6.91
CA VAL A 122 -0.91 -15.82 -7.76
C VAL A 122 -2.22 -16.59 -7.98
N GLN A 123 -3.34 -15.91 -7.78
CA GLN A 123 -4.70 -16.42 -8.06
C GLN A 123 -5.54 -15.35 -8.77
N ARG A 124 -6.64 -15.76 -9.38
CA ARG A 124 -7.64 -14.84 -9.93
C ARG A 124 -8.66 -14.45 -8.85
N GLY A 125 -9.09 -13.19 -8.84
CA GLY A 125 -10.12 -12.73 -7.90
C GLY A 125 -10.71 -11.38 -8.31
N ILE A 126 -12.01 -11.19 -8.02
CA ILE A 126 -12.73 -9.93 -8.32
C ILE A 126 -12.07 -8.76 -7.58
N GLY A 127 -11.76 -7.69 -8.31
CA GLY A 127 -11.04 -6.53 -7.78
C GLY A 127 -9.54 -6.77 -7.59
N GLY A 128 -8.97 -7.82 -8.21
CA GLY A 128 -7.53 -8.08 -8.16
C GLY A 128 -6.72 -6.92 -8.75
N GLY A 129 -5.50 -6.71 -8.22
CA GLY A 129 -4.59 -5.65 -8.62
C GLY A 129 -4.72 -4.34 -7.82
N LEU A 130 -5.73 -4.16 -6.97
CA LEU A 130 -5.93 -2.95 -6.16
C LEU A 130 -4.81 -2.67 -5.14
N CYS A 131 -3.96 -3.66 -4.83
CA CYS A 131 -2.77 -3.42 -4.00
C CYS A 131 -1.80 -2.41 -4.65
N GLN A 132 -1.81 -2.24 -5.98
CA GLN A 132 -1.03 -1.20 -6.64
C GLN A 132 -1.45 0.20 -6.18
N LEU A 133 -2.75 0.45 -6.03
CA LEU A 133 -3.28 1.69 -5.47
C LEU A 133 -2.87 1.86 -3.99
N GLY A 134 -2.97 0.78 -3.19
CA GLY A 134 -2.49 0.79 -1.81
C GLY A 134 -1.00 1.12 -1.69
N ASN A 135 -0.17 0.59 -2.60
CA ASN A 135 1.26 0.88 -2.64
C ASN A 135 1.53 2.34 -2.96
N LEU A 136 0.87 2.90 -3.99
CA LEU A 136 0.98 4.32 -4.37
C LEU A 136 0.62 5.22 -3.19
N LEU A 137 -0.53 5.00 -2.57
CA LEU A 137 -1.04 5.82 -1.48
C LEU A 137 -0.18 5.73 -0.22
N TYR A 138 0.32 4.54 0.10
CA TYR A 138 1.24 4.37 1.22
C TYR A 138 2.55 5.14 0.98
N TRP A 139 3.12 5.03 -0.22
CA TRP A 139 4.34 5.75 -0.57
C TRP A 139 4.17 7.27 -0.48
N ILE A 140 3.07 7.80 -1.01
CA ILE A 140 2.72 9.22 -0.89
C ILE A 140 2.57 9.63 0.59
N THR A 141 1.91 8.80 1.40
CA THR A 141 1.74 9.08 2.84
C THR A 141 3.07 9.18 3.57
N LEU A 142 4.05 8.34 3.22
CA LEU A 142 5.38 8.38 3.84
C LEU A 142 6.12 9.71 3.59
N HIS A 143 5.79 10.42 2.52
CA HIS A 143 6.36 11.74 2.16
C HIS A 143 5.49 12.91 2.67
N SER A 144 4.76 12.70 3.75
CA SER A 144 3.86 13.69 4.34
C SER A 144 3.85 13.60 5.87
N PRO A 145 3.28 14.61 6.58
CA PRO A 145 3.11 14.55 8.03
C PRO A 145 1.94 13.66 8.47
N LEU A 146 1.22 13.05 7.54
CA LEU A 146 0.09 12.16 7.85
C LEU A 146 0.58 10.89 8.55
N SER A 147 -0.21 10.37 9.48
CA SER A 147 0.11 9.22 10.31
C SER A 147 -0.56 7.96 9.84
N VAL A 148 0.20 6.92 9.53
CA VAL A 148 -0.33 5.59 9.15
C VAL A 148 -0.85 4.90 10.40
N GLN A 149 -2.16 4.57 10.43
CA GLN A 149 -2.82 3.87 11.54
C GLN A 149 -2.96 2.38 11.29
N GLU A 150 -3.15 1.98 10.05
CA GLU A 150 -3.19 0.59 9.62
C GLU A 150 -2.49 0.44 8.28
N ARG A 151 -1.58 -0.50 8.24
CA ARG A 151 -0.90 -0.92 7.02
C ARG A 151 -0.41 -2.35 7.19
N TRP A 152 -0.66 -3.17 6.19
CA TRP A 152 -0.18 -4.53 6.10
C TRP A 152 0.63 -4.70 4.83
N ARG A 153 1.62 -5.56 4.86
CA ARG A 153 2.37 -5.98 3.68
C ARG A 153 2.13 -7.46 3.39
N HIS A 154 2.44 -7.88 2.17
CA HIS A 154 2.48 -9.31 1.87
C HIS A 154 3.59 -9.99 2.68
N SER A 155 3.28 -11.13 3.30
CA SER A 155 4.27 -11.95 4.03
C SER A 155 5.26 -12.63 3.09
N PHE A 156 4.94 -12.67 1.79
CA PHE A 156 5.75 -13.28 0.75
C PHE A 156 6.23 -12.22 -0.26
N ASP A 157 7.53 -12.29 -0.61
CA ASP A 157 8.06 -11.59 -1.78
C ASP A 157 7.96 -12.52 -3.00
N VAL A 158 6.97 -12.23 -3.87
CA VAL A 158 6.61 -13.08 -5.01
C VAL A 158 7.23 -12.59 -6.30
N PHE A 159 7.58 -11.29 -6.37
CA PHE A 159 8.06 -10.66 -7.61
C PHE A 159 9.52 -10.23 -7.48
N PRO A 160 10.35 -10.61 -8.46
CA PRO A 160 11.72 -10.16 -8.51
C PRO A 160 11.81 -8.63 -8.65
N ASP A 161 12.94 -8.05 -8.22
CA ASP A 161 13.20 -6.61 -8.18
C ASP A 161 13.38 -5.91 -9.54
N VAL A 162 12.87 -6.49 -10.60
CA VAL A 162 12.98 -5.92 -11.94
C VAL A 162 12.31 -4.54 -11.96
N GLN A 163 13.11 -3.50 -12.17
CA GLN A 163 12.66 -2.09 -12.27
C GLN A 163 11.94 -1.55 -11.02
N ARG A 164 12.37 -1.94 -9.84
CA ARG A 164 11.84 -1.40 -8.58
C ARG A 164 12.41 0.01 -8.35
N THR A 165 11.54 1.02 -8.31
CA THR A 165 11.91 2.44 -8.06
C THR A 165 11.78 2.85 -6.60
N ILE A 166 11.10 2.05 -5.78
CA ILE A 166 10.91 2.28 -4.33
C ILE A 166 11.49 1.11 -3.53
N PRO A 167 11.93 1.35 -2.28
CA PRO A 167 12.49 0.30 -1.44
C PRO A 167 11.57 -0.90 -1.26
N PHE A 168 12.16 -2.08 -0.98
CA PHE A 168 11.41 -3.30 -0.70
C PHE A 168 10.42 -3.08 0.45
N ALA A 169 9.23 -3.63 0.28
CA ALA A 169 8.15 -3.56 1.27
C ALA A 169 7.59 -2.17 1.59
N CYS A 170 7.90 -1.12 0.80
CA CYS A 170 7.22 0.18 0.86
C CYS A 170 5.86 0.15 0.14
N GLY A 171 5.05 -0.87 0.39
CA GLY A 171 3.72 -1.02 -0.15
C GLY A 171 2.68 -1.36 0.91
N ALA A 172 1.41 -1.37 0.53
CA ALA A 172 0.28 -1.74 1.36
C ALA A 172 -0.58 -2.81 0.69
N THR A 173 -0.77 -3.93 1.37
CA THR A 173 -1.69 -4.98 0.96
C THR A 173 -3.12 -4.56 1.24
N LEU A 174 -4.01 -4.84 0.31
CA LEU A 174 -5.44 -4.57 0.42
C LEU A 174 -6.25 -5.86 0.32
N SER A 175 -7.15 -6.09 1.28
CA SER A 175 -8.12 -7.18 1.24
C SER A 175 -9.43 -6.71 1.85
N TYR A 176 -10.51 -6.67 1.06
CA TYR A 176 -11.75 -6.02 1.46
C TYR A 176 -12.20 -6.40 2.85
N ASN A 177 -12.24 -5.50 3.55
CA ASN A 177 -12.42 -4.84 4.82
C ASN A 177 -11.77 -5.63 5.95
N TYR A 178 -10.90 -6.57 5.58
CA TYR A 178 -10.08 -7.36 6.49
C TYR A 178 -8.71 -6.69 6.71
N ILE A 179 -8.08 -6.21 5.62
CA ILE A 179 -6.81 -5.50 5.60
C ILE A 179 -6.99 -4.22 4.79
N ASP A 180 -6.64 -3.07 5.37
CA ASP A 180 -6.81 -1.73 4.81
C ASP A 180 -5.52 -0.92 4.87
N LEU A 181 -5.47 0.18 4.15
CA LEU A 181 -4.61 1.31 4.44
C LEU A 181 -5.46 2.39 5.11
N VAL A 182 -5.10 2.69 6.37
CA VAL A 182 -5.76 3.72 7.16
C VAL A 182 -4.76 4.77 7.56
N VAL A 183 -5.05 6.03 7.25
CA VAL A 183 -4.19 7.18 7.47
C VAL A 183 -4.96 8.24 8.24
N ARG A 184 -4.34 8.85 9.25
CA ARG A 184 -4.93 9.91 10.06
C ARG A 184 -4.18 11.22 9.90
N ASN A 185 -4.92 12.30 9.78
CA ASN A 185 -4.39 13.65 9.85
C ASN A 185 -4.39 14.13 11.31
N ASN A 186 -3.20 14.16 11.92
CA ASN A 186 -2.98 14.68 13.27
C ASN A 186 -2.45 16.12 13.26
N THR A 187 -2.43 16.79 12.10
CA THR A 187 -1.99 18.17 11.94
C THR A 187 -3.16 19.13 11.98
N GLU A 188 -2.88 20.42 11.99
CA GLU A 188 -3.86 21.52 11.89
C GLU A 188 -4.20 21.88 10.43
N HIS A 189 -3.56 21.22 9.46
CA HIS A 189 -3.68 21.51 8.03
C HIS A 189 -4.62 20.57 7.31
N THR A 190 -5.12 21.02 6.18
CA THR A 190 -6.00 20.24 5.31
C THR A 190 -5.23 19.70 4.12
N PHE A 191 -5.40 18.42 3.82
CA PHE A 191 -4.78 17.77 2.67
C PHE A 191 -5.82 17.33 1.66
N SER A 192 -5.47 17.39 0.37
CA SER A 192 -6.25 16.77 -0.70
C SER A 192 -5.44 15.73 -1.45
N LEU A 193 -6.12 14.65 -1.79
CA LEU A 193 -5.60 13.57 -2.60
C LEU A 193 -6.19 13.69 -4.00
N HIS A 194 -5.33 13.73 -5.03
CA HIS A 194 -5.75 13.66 -6.42
C HIS A 194 -5.15 12.42 -7.08
N LEU A 195 -5.99 11.65 -7.79
CA LEU A 195 -5.63 10.37 -8.38
C LEU A 195 -6.19 10.28 -9.79
N TRP A 196 -5.37 9.80 -10.74
CA TRP A 196 -5.81 9.54 -12.11
C TRP A 196 -5.00 8.42 -12.76
N LEU A 197 -5.48 7.95 -13.89
CA LEU A 197 -4.78 7.00 -14.75
C LEU A 197 -4.64 7.60 -16.14
N ASP A 198 -3.45 7.50 -16.70
CA ASP A 198 -3.22 7.68 -18.13
C ASP A 198 -3.06 6.31 -18.83
N GLU A 199 -2.37 6.26 -19.96
CA GLU A 199 -2.15 5.04 -20.73
C GLU A 199 -1.11 4.12 -20.08
N GLU A 200 -0.14 4.68 -19.36
CA GLU A 200 1.04 3.95 -18.85
C GLU A 200 1.06 3.88 -17.32
N PHE A 201 0.52 4.89 -16.63
CA PHE A 201 0.71 5.06 -15.19
C PHE A 201 -0.60 5.26 -14.41
N LEU A 202 -0.56 4.80 -13.16
CA LEU A 202 -1.43 5.27 -12.10
C LEU A 202 -0.70 6.39 -11.37
N HIS A 203 -1.29 7.58 -11.34
CA HIS A 203 -0.74 8.78 -10.70
C HIS A 203 -1.43 9.12 -9.40
N GLY A 204 -0.69 9.78 -8.53
CA GLY A 204 -1.26 10.35 -7.32
C GLY A 204 -0.46 11.54 -6.83
N THR A 205 -1.18 12.57 -6.39
CA THR A 205 -0.61 13.75 -5.73
C THR A 205 -1.27 13.96 -4.38
N LEU A 206 -0.49 14.47 -3.44
CA LEU A 206 -0.96 14.97 -2.15
C LEU A 206 -0.61 16.45 -2.06
N SER A 207 -1.62 17.29 -1.84
CA SER A 207 -1.47 18.73 -1.68
C SER A 207 -1.96 19.19 -0.31
N CYS A 208 -1.49 20.34 0.14
CA CYS A 208 -1.83 20.96 1.42
C CYS A 208 -2.40 22.36 1.20
N ASP A 209 -3.20 22.85 2.15
CA ASP A 209 -3.73 24.22 2.18
C ASP A 209 -2.66 25.28 2.40
N VAL A 210 -1.53 24.90 2.99
CA VAL A 210 -0.38 25.80 3.25
C VAL A 210 0.94 25.16 2.80
N PRO A 211 1.99 25.97 2.52
CA PRO A 211 3.33 25.44 2.29
C PRO A 211 3.89 24.89 3.62
N LEU A 212 4.19 23.60 3.67
CA LEU A 212 4.79 23.00 4.86
C LEU A 212 6.29 23.31 4.95
N PRO A 213 6.81 23.60 6.16
CA PRO A 213 8.22 23.89 6.39
C PRO A 213 9.10 22.63 6.38
N TRP A 214 8.52 21.45 6.18
CA TRP A 214 9.21 20.16 6.27
C TRP A 214 9.35 19.49 4.91
N GLU A 215 10.48 18.78 4.73
CA GLU A 215 10.74 17.85 3.63
C GLU A 215 10.85 16.44 4.18
N TYR A 216 10.41 15.46 3.40
CA TYR A 216 10.39 14.05 3.78
C TYR A 216 11.18 13.23 2.77
N GLU A 217 12.17 12.47 3.25
CA GLU A 217 12.95 11.54 2.45
C GLU A 217 12.81 10.14 3.04
N VAL A 218 12.47 9.15 2.22
CA VAL A 218 12.32 7.76 2.64
C VAL A 218 13.45 6.93 2.07
N PHE A 219 14.15 6.20 2.93
CA PHE A 219 15.29 5.37 2.54
C PHE A 219 15.29 4.02 3.28
N GLU A 220 16.05 3.06 2.78
CA GLU A 220 16.21 1.76 3.42
C GLU A 220 17.63 1.55 3.96
N THR A 221 17.71 0.76 5.04
CA THR A 221 18.97 0.23 5.58
C THR A 221 18.83 -1.27 5.86
N ASP A 222 19.95 -1.93 6.16
CA ASP A 222 20.01 -3.32 6.56
C ASP A 222 19.37 -4.28 5.53
N ALA A 223 19.38 -3.88 4.25
CA ALA A 223 18.84 -4.71 3.17
C ALA A 223 19.69 -5.98 3.01
N CYS A 224 19.10 -7.15 3.24
CA CYS A 224 19.78 -8.42 3.09
C CYS A 224 18.81 -9.55 2.74
N ILE A 225 19.38 -10.58 2.10
CA ILE A 225 18.74 -11.88 1.85
C ILE A 225 19.44 -12.93 2.72
N ARG A 226 18.65 -13.77 3.40
CA ARG A 226 19.16 -14.84 4.25
C ARG A 226 18.56 -16.18 3.87
N GLN A 227 19.42 -17.19 3.82
CA GLN A 227 18.97 -18.57 3.72
C GLN A 227 18.44 -19.02 5.10
N GLN A 228 17.33 -19.74 5.09
CA GLN A 228 16.70 -20.27 6.29
C GLN A 228 16.98 -21.76 6.45
N TRP A 229 16.95 -22.26 7.67
CA TRP A 229 17.20 -23.67 8.00
C TRP A 229 16.25 -24.64 7.28
N TRP A 230 15.05 -24.21 6.92
CA TRP A 230 14.06 -24.99 6.16
C TRP A 230 14.30 -24.97 4.63
N GLY A 231 15.42 -24.46 4.15
CA GLY A 231 15.85 -24.49 2.74
C GLY A 231 15.32 -23.35 1.84
N GLY A 232 14.55 -22.41 2.38
CA GLY A 232 14.08 -21.22 1.66
C GLY A 232 14.92 -19.98 1.96
N TYR A 233 14.53 -18.85 1.36
CA TYR A 233 15.16 -17.56 1.55
C TYR A 233 14.18 -16.55 2.13
N THR A 234 14.71 -15.62 2.93
CA THR A 234 13.97 -14.47 3.44
C THR A 234 14.69 -13.19 3.10
N ARG A 235 13.92 -12.15 2.83
CA ARG A 235 14.41 -10.80 2.58
C ARG A 235 14.08 -9.88 3.73
N HIS A 236 15.02 -9.05 4.10
CA HIS A 236 14.93 -8.15 5.25
C HIS A 236 15.36 -6.75 4.85
N ASN A 237 14.75 -5.73 5.44
CA ASN A 237 15.24 -4.36 5.45
C ASN A 237 14.59 -3.57 6.60
N LYS A 238 15.11 -2.37 6.83
CA LYS A 238 14.48 -1.33 7.64
C LYS A 238 14.18 -0.12 6.76
N ILE A 239 12.98 0.43 6.91
CA ILE A 239 12.56 1.65 6.22
C ILE A 239 12.57 2.78 7.23
N TRP A 240 13.25 3.83 6.85
CA TRP A 240 13.41 5.05 7.62
C TRP A 240 12.82 6.24 6.88
N ARG A 241 12.39 7.24 7.62
CA ARG A 241 11.99 8.54 7.10
C ARG A 241 12.83 9.62 7.76
N LYS A 242 13.55 10.37 6.94
CA LYS A 242 14.22 11.60 7.34
C LYS A 242 13.24 12.76 7.20
N VAL A 243 13.09 13.55 8.23
CA VAL A 243 12.27 14.76 8.24
C VAL A 243 13.22 15.94 8.45
N ARG A 244 13.25 16.85 7.48
CA ARG A 244 14.16 18.01 7.49
C ARG A 244 13.38 19.31 7.42
N HIS A 245 13.70 20.25 8.30
CA HIS A 245 13.12 21.59 8.23
C HIS A 245 13.81 22.41 7.13
N LYS A 246 13.03 22.99 6.20
CA LYS A 246 13.54 23.65 4.99
C LYS A 246 14.46 24.83 5.30
N ALA A 247 14.12 25.66 6.30
CA ALA A 247 14.87 26.86 6.65
C ALA A 247 16.03 26.59 7.63
N THR A 248 15.78 25.90 8.75
CA THR A 248 16.80 25.68 9.80
C THR A 248 17.75 24.52 9.49
N LYS A 249 17.38 23.65 8.52
CA LYS A 249 18.11 22.41 8.19
C LYS A 249 18.17 21.40 9.34
N GLU A 250 17.39 21.60 10.37
CA GLU A 250 17.22 20.62 11.45
C GLU A 250 16.65 19.32 10.91
N GLU A 251 17.25 18.19 11.27
CA GLU A 251 16.88 16.87 10.77
C GLU A 251 16.54 15.93 11.92
N ARG A 252 15.55 15.08 11.70
CA ARG A 252 15.27 13.91 12.54
C ARG A 252 14.99 12.70 11.67
N THR A 253 15.31 11.52 12.19
CA THR A 253 15.09 10.26 11.50
C THR A 253 14.14 9.40 12.31
N GLU A 254 13.14 8.82 11.62
CA GLU A 254 12.08 8.01 12.19
C GLU A 254 12.12 6.61 11.59
N LEU A 255 12.11 5.56 12.41
CA LEU A 255 11.95 4.19 11.94
C LEU A 255 10.47 3.96 11.58
N ILE A 256 10.20 3.70 10.31
CA ILE A 256 8.84 3.48 9.79
C ILE A 256 8.44 2.02 9.88
N ALA A 257 9.33 1.12 9.48
CA ALA A 257 9.03 -0.32 9.50
C ALA A 257 10.31 -1.17 9.46
N GLU A 258 10.26 -2.31 10.15
CA GLU A 258 11.14 -3.46 9.89
C GLU A 258 10.38 -4.49 9.07
N ASN A 259 11.00 -4.98 8.01
CA ASN A 259 10.34 -5.89 7.08
C ASN A 259 11.11 -7.21 6.97
N HIS A 260 10.35 -8.30 7.04
CA HIS A 260 10.84 -9.66 6.87
C HIS A 260 9.86 -10.40 5.96
N ALA A 261 10.28 -10.89 4.80
CA ALA A 261 9.42 -11.59 3.86
C ALA A 261 10.03 -12.91 3.44
N ILE A 262 9.20 -13.92 3.29
CA ILE A 262 9.57 -15.21 2.70
C ILE A 262 9.64 -15.03 1.18
N MET A 263 10.75 -15.36 0.57
CA MET A 263 10.91 -15.32 -0.89
C MET A 263 10.35 -16.60 -1.52
N THR A 264 9.53 -16.43 -2.56
CA THR A 264 8.96 -17.58 -3.30
C THR A 264 9.79 -17.93 -4.55
N VAL A 265 10.82 -17.16 -4.85
CA VAL A 265 11.70 -17.34 -6.02
C VAL A 265 12.87 -18.25 -5.65
N SER A 266 13.23 -19.20 -6.50
CA SER A 266 14.40 -20.04 -6.29
C SER A 266 15.70 -19.23 -6.50
N TYR A 267 16.74 -19.60 -5.76
CA TYR A 267 18.07 -18.94 -5.77
C TYR A 267 18.73 -18.87 -7.16
N THR A 268 18.39 -19.77 -8.07
CA THR A 268 18.86 -19.76 -9.46
C THR A 268 18.49 -18.48 -10.23
N HIS A 269 17.41 -17.79 -9.85
CA HIS A 269 17.04 -16.50 -10.44
C HIS A 269 17.77 -15.30 -9.82
N LEU A 270 18.30 -15.43 -8.61
CA LEU A 270 19.04 -14.36 -7.95
C LEU A 270 20.47 -14.21 -8.51
N ARG A 271 21.13 -15.31 -8.86
CA ARG A 271 22.48 -15.29 -9.45
C ARG A 271 22.52 -14.78 -10.89
N ALA A 272 21.42 -14.81 -11.64
CA ALA A 272 21.35 -14.32 -13.02
C ALA A 272 21.39 -12.79 -13.14
N HIS A 273 21.34 -12.06 -12.03
CA HIS A 273 21.38 -10.59 -11.98
C HIS A 273 22.69 -10.04 -11.39
N GLU A 274 23.62 -10.90 -10.97
CA GLU A 274 24.93 -10.51 -10.43
C GLU A 274 26.09 -10.64 -11.44
N THR A 275 25.80 -10.96 -12.73
CA THR A 275 26.82 -11.08 -13.80
C THR A 275 26.61 -10.02 -14.89
#